data_7bb1b64fb59c2b332838356cccb040de
#
_entry.id   7bb1b64fb59c2b332838356cccb040de
#
_cell.length_a   1.000
_cell.length_b   1.000
_cell.length_c   1.000
_cell.angle_alpha   90.00
_cell.angle_beta   90.00
_cell.angle_gamma   90.00
#
_symmetry.space_group_name_H-M   'P 1'
#
loop_
_entity.id
_entity.type
_entity.pdbx_description
1 polymer ?
#
loop_
_entity_poly.entity_id
_entity_poly.type
_entity_poly.pdbx_seq_one_letter_code
_entity_poly.pdbx_strand_id
1 'polypeptide(L)'
;GLGDVYKRQVFTLAEYDGKSICAAEIPAVDISERPCFYRGAGRVKGAYIRVGDADLPMTDYELYSYEAFRKHLHDDERPVERATLQLLDSAKVQEYIRKMSMDRPGFSRLTQEQTYEMLNITRDGVPTLAAVMNFGIYPQGFFPQLSITAIVVPGTEIGDLDKDSARFIDNKRIDGTIPEMVEQALGFCRRNMKTRTIIDKKTGARNDKTEYPVDALREAILNAVIHRDYSIHTEGTPVQIDFFTDRVEIHSPGSLYGRMSVEQLGIAKPDLRNPALAVMTEMLTEAEHRYSGIPTMRNAMKEYGLPEPKFENRRNEFV
;
A
#
# COMPACT_ATOMS: atom_id res chain seq x y z
N GLY A 1 25.34 1.34 19.24
CA GLY A 1 25.42 2.31 20.29
C GLY A 1 25.60 3.74 19.86
N LEU A 2 25.27 4.64 20.77
CA LEU A 2 25.53 6.08 20.63
C LEU A 2 27.00 6.41 20.24
N GLY A 3 27.97 5.54 20.53
CA GLY A 3 29.37 5.76 20.19
C GLY A 3 29.68 5.85 18.67
N ASP A 4 28.91 5.19 17.81
CA ASP A 4 29.11 5.27 16.36
C ASP A 4 28.40 6.46 15.71
N VAL A 5 27.31 6.93 16.29
CA VAL A 5 26.59 8.13 15.85
C VAL A 5 27.47 9.38 16.07
N TYR A 6 28.17 9.47 17.20
CA TYR A 6 29.08 10.59 17.51
C TYR A 6 30.24 10.74 16.52
N LYS A 7 30.67 9.67 15.87
CA LYS A 7 31.75 9.73 14.89
C LYS A 7 31.35 10.33 13.53
N ARG A 8 30.05 10.54 13.29
CA ARG A 8 29.53 11.04 12.01
C ARG A 8 28.96 12.46 12.11
N GLN A 9 28.97 13.08 13.28
CA GLN A 9 28.45 14.45 13.44
C GLN A 9 29.50 15.47 13.00
N VAL A 10 29.07 16.42 12.17
CA VAL A 10 29.85 17.57 11.79
C VAL A 10 29.32 18.78 12.55
N PHE A 11 30.17 19.43 13.33
CA PHE A 11 29.83 20.65 14.05
C PHE A 11 30.39 21.86 13.32
N THR A 12 29.52 22.82 13.05
CA THR A 12 29.90 24.12 12.45
C THR A 12 29.58 25.23 13.44
N LEU A 13 30.58 26.01 13.77
CA LEU A 13 30.42 27.25 14.55
C LEU A 13 30.28 28.44 13.59
N ALA A 14 29.24 29.23 13.78
CA ALA A 14 28.98 30.44 13.00
C ALA A 14 28.53 31.56 13.91
N GLU A 15 28.65 32.79 13.47
CA GLU A 15 28.11 33.96 14.13
C GLU A 15 26.93 34.50 13.34
N TYR A 16 25.82 34.72 13.99
CA TYR A 16 24.61 35.27 13.38
C TYR A 16 24.00 36.33 14.32
N ASP A 17 23.86 37.55 13.82
CA ASP A 17 23.34 38.70 14.58
C ASP A 17 24.08 38.91 15.92
N GLY A 18 25.43 38.81 15.90
CA GLY A 18 26.29 38.96 17.08
C GLY A 18 26.19 37.84 18.12
N LYS A 19 25.54 36.71 17.77
CA LYS A 19 25.41 35.52 18.64
C LYS A 19 26.16 34.34 18.05
N SER A 20 26.94 33.65 18.85
CA SER A 20 27.59 32.42 18.43
C SER A 20 26.56 31.29 18.33
N ILE A 21 26.45 30.66 17.16
CA ILE A 21 25.57 29.54 16.87
C ILE A 21 26.43 28.30 16.62
N CYS A 22 26.06 27.19 17.22
CA CYS A 22 26.61 25.87 16.91
C CYS A 22 25.58 25.05 16.18
N ALA A 23 25.85 24.70 14.91
CA ALA A 23 25.05 23.78 14.13
C ALA A 23 25.68 22.39 14.15
N ALA A 24 24.88 21.35 14.34
CA ALA A 24 25.31 19.97 14.24
C ALA A 24 24.57 19.29 13.09
N GLU A 25 25.31 18.78 12.13
CA GLU A 25 24.77 17.91 11.09
C GLU A 25 24.77 16.46 11.60
N ILE A 26 23.60 15.86 11.67
CA ILE A 26 23.42 14.46 12.11
C ILE A 26 22.95 13.68 10.90
N PRO A 27 23.83 12.89 10.25
CA PRO A 27 23.42 12.09 9.09
C PRO A 27 22.40 11.04 9.47
N ALA A 28 21.45 10.76 8.59
CA ALA A 28 20.47 9.71 8.78
C ALA A 28 21.15 8.34 8.87
N VAL A 29 20.72 7.52 9.81
CA VAL A 29 21.17 6.14 9.95
C VAL A 29 20.45 5.29 8.89
N ASP A 30 21.17 4.31 8.31
CA ASP A 30 20.57 3.36 7.37
C ASP A 30 19.37 2.65 8.02
N ILE A 31 18.35 2.35 7.22
CA ILE A 31 17.13 1.72 7.73
C ILE A 31 17.38 0.37 8.39
N SER A 32 18.37 -0.39 7.92
CA SER A 32 18.78 -1.67 8.52
C SER A 32 19.36 -1.54 9.94
N GLU A 33 19.82 -0.33 10.30
CA GLU A 33 20.34 -0.03 11.63
C GLU A 33 19.30 0.67 12.54
N ARG A 34 18.11 0.97 12.02
CA ARG A 34 17.01 1.60 12.78
C ARG A 34 16.24 0.57 13.63
N PRO A 35 15.58 1.01 14.72
CA PRO A 35 15.64 2.36 15.28
C PRO A 35 16.90 2.61 16.11
N CYS A 36 17.35 3.88 16.12
CA CYS A 36 18.28 4.32 17.15
C CYS A 36 17.56 4.35 18.49
N PHE A 37 18.19 3.85 19.55
CA PHE A 37 17.57 3.83 20.87
C PHE A 37 18.58 4.07 22.01
N TYR A 38 18.08 4.59 23.12
CA TYR A 38 18.89 4.77 24.32
C TYR A 38 19.12 3.40 25.01
N ARG A 39 20.36 2.95 25.07
CA ARG A 39 20.72 1.64 25.60
C ARG A 39 20.24 1.39 27.04
N GLY A 40 20.27 2.41 27.89
CA GLY A 40 19.85 2.30 29.31
C GLY A 40 18.37 1.96 29.46
N ALA A 41 17.52 2.35 28.51
CA ALA A 41 16.08 2.03 28.51
C ALA A 41 15.72 0.82 27.64
N GLY A 42 16.66 0.33 26.84
CA GLY A 42 16.42 -0.74 25.89
C GLY A 42 15.64 -0.28 24.65
N ARG A 43 15.49 -1.18 23.66
CA ARG A 43 14.90 -0.85 22.36
C ARG A 43 13.45 -0.37 22.46
N VAL A 44 12.62 -1.04 23.24
CA VAL A 44 11.18 -0.77 23.34
C VAL A 44 10.88 0.59 24.00
N LYS A 45 11.59 0.91 25.08
CA LYS A 45 11.36 2.15 25.85
C LYS A 45 12.30 3.30 25.47
N GLY A 46 13.35 3.01 24.72
CA GLY A 46 14.40 3.98 24.38
C GLY A 46 14.39 4.43 22.93
N ALA A 47 13.45 3.94 22.09
CA ALA A 47 13.32 4.34 20.70
C ALA A 47 12.24 5.43 20.56
N TYR A 48 12.60 6.50 19.85
CA TYR A 48 11.73 7.66 19.62
C TYR A 48 11.67 7.98 18.13
N ILE A 49 10.54 8.56 17.72
CA ILE A 49 10.31 9.08 16.37
C ILE A 49 9.86 10.53 16.43
N ARG A 50 10.35 11.34 15.49
CA ARG A 50 9.94 12.74 15.34
C ARG A 50 8.59 12.81 14.65
N VAL A 51 7.60 13.41 15.31
CA VAL A 51 6.25 13.63 14.76
C VAL A 51 5.92 15.12 14.94
N GLY A 52 5.97 15.88 13.87
CA GLY A 52 5.85 17.34 13.93
C GLY A 52 6.94 17.94 14.82
N ASP A 53 6.53 18.63 15.87
CA ASP A 53 7.43 19.31 16.83
C ASP A 53 7.74 18.47 18.08
N ALA A 54 7.29 17.22 18.16
CA ALA A 54 7.49 16.37 19.32
C ALA A 54 8.29 15.09 19.00
N ASP A 55 9.08 14.65 19.96
CA ASP A 55 9.72 13.33 19.95
C ASP A 55 8.81 12.37 20.73
N LEU A 56 8.15 11.47 20.04
CA LEU A 56 7.23 10.50 20.61
C LEU A 56 7.88 9.12 20.73
N PRO A 57 7.59 8.33 21.78
CA PRO A 57 8.00 6.94 21.81
C PRO A 57 7.47 6.18 20.60
N MET A 58 8.31 5.31 20.04
CA MET A 58 7.87 4.42 18.96
C MET A 58 6.85 3.43 19.49
N THR A 59 5.84 3.15 18.65
CA THR A 59 4.84 2.11 18.89
C THR A 59 5.43 0.73 18.60
N ASP A 60 4.78 -0.33 19.08
CA ASP A 60 5.16 -1.71 18.75
C ASP A 60 5.12 -1.96 17.23
N TYR A 61 4.16 -1.35 16.53
CA TYR A 61 4.09 -1.39 15.06
C TYR A 61 5.33 -0.78 14.39
N GLU A 62 5.77 0.41 14.82
CA GLU A 62 6.95 1.06 14.23
C GLU A 62 8.22 0.25 14.50
N LEU A 63 8.36 -0.30 15.70
CA LEU A 63 9.47 -1.19 16.05
C LEU A 63 9.46 -2.47 15.22
N TYR A 64 8.27 -3.06 15.01
CA TYR A 64 8.09 -4.24 14.16
C TYR A 64 8.44 -3.95 12.70
N SER A 65 8.00 -2.83 12.14
CA SER A 65 8.27 -2.45 10.76
C SER A 65 9.77 -2.41 10.43
N TYR A 66 10.58 -1.82 11.32
CA TYR A 66 12.05 -1.83 11.18
C TYR A 66 12.66 -3.23 11.33
N GLU A 67 12.10 -4.03 12.22
CA GLU A 67 12.56 -5.39 12.43
C GLU A 67 12.23 -6.30 11.25
N ALA A 68 11.01 -6.19 10.72
CA ALA A 68 10.57 -6.94 9.55
C ALA A 68 11.45 -6.63 8.33
N PHE A 69 11.75 -5.36 8.08
CA PHE A 69 12.66 -4.97 7.00
C PHE A 69 14.05 -5.59 7.19
N ARG A 70 14.63 -5.44 8.38
CA ARG A 70 15.99 -5.94 8.67
C ARG A 70 16.11 -7.45 8.61
N LYS A 71 15.07 -8.18 9.00
CA LYS A 71 15.03 -9.65 9.02
C LYS A 71 14.43 -10.26 7.75
N HIS A 72 14.03 -9.42 6.78
CA HIS A 72 13.34 -9.87 5.56
C HIS A 72 12.08 -10.71 5.88
N LEU A 73 11.29 -10.26 6.86
CA LEU A 73 10.02 -10.88 7.20
C LEU A 73 8.94 -10.37 6.24
N HIS A 74 8.21 -11.28 5.64
CA HIS A 74 7.12 -10.97 4.72
C HIS A 74 5.82 -11.54 5.29
N ASP A 75 4.94 -10.65 5.78
CA ASP A 75 3.68 -11.05 6.42
C ASP A 75 2.69 -11.70 5.44
N ASP A 76 2.81 -11.40 4.16
CA ASP A 76 2.01 -12.00 3.10
C ASP A 76 2.31 -13.50 2.89
N GLU A 77 3.49 -13.98 3.29
CA GLU A 77 3.91 -15.39 3.22
C GLU A 77 3.51 -16.19 4.47
N ARG A 78 2.93 -15.56 5.49
CA ARG A 78 2.56 -16.28 6.72
C ARG A 78 1.44 -17.29 6.46
N PRO A 79 1.51 -18.51 7.04
CA PRO A 79 0.45 -19.49 6.92
C PRO A 79 -0.81 -19.01 7.65
N VAL A 80 -1.98 -19.30 7.07
CA VAL A 80 -3.30 -19.06 7.66
C VAL A 80 -3.81 -20.38 8.19
N GLU A 81 -3.51 -20.70 9.44
CA GLU A 81 -3.71 -22.03 10.05
C GLU A 81 -5.15 -22.58 9.94
N ARG A 82 -6.16 -21.69 9.89
CA ARG A 82 -7.57 -22.07 9.72
C ARG A 82 -7.97 -22.28 8.26
N ALA A 83 -7.12 -21.90 7.30
CA ALA A 83 -7.39 -22.07 5.89
C ALA A 83 -6.97 -23.48 5.42
N THR A 84 -7.72 -24.01 4.47
CA THR A 84 -7.40 -25.26 3.79
C THR A 84 -7.41 -25.03 2.28
N LEU A 85 -6.75 -25.89 1.51
CA LEU A 85 -6.72 -25.79 0.05
C LEU A 85 -8.10 -25.82 -0.59
N GLN A 86 -9.08 -26.49 0.04
CA GLN A 86 -10.48 -26.55 -0.43
C GLN A 86 -11.20 -25.19 -0.34
N LEU A 87 -10.68 -24.26 0.45
CA LEU A 87 -11.19 -22.89 0.59
C LEU A 87 -10.54 -21.91 -0.39
N LEU A 88 -9.66 -22.39 -1.26
CA LEU A 88 -9.13 -21.65 -2.39
C LEU A 88 -9.90 -22.03 -3.66
N ASP A 89 -10.10 -21.06 -4.55
CA ASP A 89 -10.65 -21.28 -5.89
C ASP A 89 -9.62 -22.06 -6.73
N SER A 90 -9.87 -23.34 -6.90
CA SER A 90 -8.97 -24.25 -7.59
C SER A 90 -8.73 -23.85 -9.04
N ALA A 91 -9.71 -23.24 -9.72
CA ALA A 91 -9.56 -22.80 -11.11
C ALA A 91 -8.59 -21.61 -11.19
N LYS A 92 -8.72 -20.63 -10.30
CA LYS A 92 -7.78 -19.50 -10.22
C LYS A 92 -6.37 -19.95 -9.85
N VAL A 93 -6.23 -20.90 -8.91
CA VAL A 93 -4.93 -21.48 -8.53
C VAL A 93 -4.28 -22.17 -9.72
N GLN A 94 -5.01 -23.01 -10.46
CA GLN A 94 -4.48 -23.70 -11.64
C GLN A 94 -4.10 -22.72 -12.76
N GLU A 95 -4.88 -21.69 -12.98
CA GLU A 95 -4.56 -20.64 -13.95
C GLU A 95 -3.29 -19.89 -13.59
N TYR A 96 -3.11 -19.55 -12.32
CA TYR A 96 -1.88 -18.93 -11.81
C TYR A 96 -0.67 -19.84 -12.04
N ILE A 97 -0.77 -21.12 -11.66
CA ILE A 97 0.31 -22.10 -11.87
C ILE A 97 0.63 -22.23 -13.35
N ARG A 98 -0.39 -22.31 -14.20
CA ARG A 98 -0.20 -22.39 -15.66
C ARG A 98 0.57 -21.19 -16.19
N LYS A 99 0.19 -19.97 -15.80
CA LYS A 99 0.89 -18.73 -16.18
C LYS A 99 2.33 -18.72 -15.67
N MET A 100 2.55 -19.12 -14.42
CA MET A 100 3.88 -19.15 -13.81
C MET A 100 4.81 -20.22 -14.40
N SER A 101 4.28 -21.31 -14.91
CA SER A 101 5.07 -22.42 -15.49
C SER A 101 5.34 -22.29 -16.98
N MET A 102 4.62 -21.40 -17.70
CA MET A 102 4.62 -21.31 -19.17
C MET A 102 6.03 -21.27 -19.80
N ASP A 103 6.94 -20.46 -19.22
CA ASP A 103 8.30 -20.29 -19.73
C ASP A 103 9.36 -20.89 -18.80
N ARG A 104 8.95 -21.83 -17.94
CA ARG A 104 9.82 -22.42 -16.89
C ARG A 104 9.78 -23.93 -16.93
N PRO A 105 10.55 -24.58 -17.83
CA PRO A 105 10.50 -26.05 -18.00
C PRO A 105 10.86 -26.83 -16.74
N GLY A 106 11.55 -26.22 -15.76
CA GLY A 106 11.85 -26.84 -14.48
C GLY A 106 10.61 -27.22 -13.65
N PHE A 107 9.49 -26.53 -13.84
CA PHE A 107 8.25 -26.82 -13.12
C PHE A 107 7.68 -28.21 -13.40
N SER A 108 7.93 -28.76 -14.60
CA SER A 108 7.50 -30.12 -14.95
C SER A 108 8.13 -31.23 -14.08
N ARG A 109 9.16 -30.90 -13.32
CA ARG A 109 9.85 -31.84 -12.41
C ARG A 109 9.35 -31.78 -10.98
N LEU A 110 8.49 -30.82 -10.66
CA LEU A 110 7.96 -30.59 -9.32
C LEU A 110 6.68 -31.40 -9.11
N THR A 111 6.51 -31.90 -7.89
CA THR A 111 5.20 -32.38 -7.45
C THR A 111 4.25 -31.19 -7.26
N GLN A 112 2.95 -31.46 -7.13
CA GLN A 112 1.97 -30.43 -6.86
C GLN A 112 2.27 -29.68 -5.56
N GLU A 113 2.62 -30.40 -4.50
CA GLU A 113 2.98 -29.83 -3.20
C GLU A 113 4.21 -28.92 -3.32
N GLN A 114 5.27 -29.40 -4.00
CA GLN A 114 6.45 -28.57 -4.25
C GLN A 114 6.14 -27.32 -5.07
N THR A 115 5.23 -27.43 -6.05
CA THR A 115 4.80 -26.30 -6.85
C THR A 115 4.06 -25.26 -5.98
N TYR A 116 3.19 -25.72 -5.09
CA TYR A 116 2.47 -24.84 -4.17
C TYR A 116 3.41 -24.11 -3.22
N GLU A 117 4.38 -24.82 -2.64
CA GLU A 117 5.41 -24.23 -1.76
C GLU A 117 6.27 -23.20 -2.51
N MET A 118 6.79 -23.56 -3.69
CA MET A 118 7.67 -22.67 -4.47
C MET A 118 6.95 -21.42 -5.00
N LEU A 119 5.64 -21.48 -5.20
CA LEU A 119 4.82 -20.37 -5.62
C LEU A 119 4.20 -19.60 -4.44
N ASN A 120 4.59 -19.90 -3.21
CA ASN A 120 4.05 -19.31 -1.98
C ASN A 120 2.52 -19.46 -1.85
N ILE A 121 1.91 -20.45 -2.52
CA ILE A 121 0.50 -20.79 -2.33
C ILE A 121 0.31 -21.40 -0.95
N THR A 122 1.25 -22.29 -0.55
CA THR A 122 1.31 -22.87 0.79
C THR A 122 2.66 -22.64 1.45
N ARG A 123 2.66 -22.75 2.76
CA ARG A 123 3.84 -22.93 3.60
C ARG A 123 3.58 -24.09 4.55
N ASP A 124 4.43 -25.13 4.45
CA ASP A 124 4.23 -26.41 5.18
C ASP A 124 2.83 -27.00 4.93
N GLY A 125 2.33 -26.91 3.69
CA GLY A 125 1.03 -27.41 3.28
C GLY A 125 -0.19 -26.52 3.67
N VAL A 126 0.04 -25.44 4.42
CA VAL A 126 -1.01 -24.50 4.85
C VAL A 126 -1.07 -23.29 3.90
N PRO A 127 -2.24 -22.88 3.41
CA PRO A 127 -2.36 -21.69 2.55
C PRO A 127 -1.77 -20.45 3.20
N THR A 128 -1.00 -19.68 2.43
CA THR A 128 -0.44 -18.40 2.87
C THR A 128 -1.49 -17.29 2.86
N LEU A 129 -1.22 -16.19 3.55
CA LEU A 129 -2.08 -15.00 3.49
C LEU A 129 -2.20 -14.50 2.04
N ALA A 130 -1.09 -14.44 1.28
CA ALA A 130 -1.11 -14.06 -0.12
C ALA A 130 -2.04 -14.94 -0.95
N ALA A 131 -2.01 -16.27 -0.75
CA ALA A 131 -2.89 -17.19 -1.43
C ALA A 131 -4.35 -17.00 -1.03
N VAL A 132 -4.63 -16.83 0.26
CA VAL A 132 -6.00 -16.59 0.75
C VAL A 132 -6.55 -15.28 0.18
N MET A 133 -5.77 -14.21 0.14
CA MET A 133 -6.21 -12.90 -0.36
C MET A 133 -6.39 -12.87 -1.89
N ASN A 134 -5.72 -13.74 -2.64
CA ASN A 134 -5.84 -13.79 -4.10
C ASN A 134 -6.75 -14.89 -4.63
N PHE A 135 -6.83 -16.03 -3.94
CA PHE A 135 -7.56 -17.22 -4.41
C PHE A 135 -8.66 -17.67 -3.45
N GLY A 136 -8.76 -17.11 -2.24
CA GLY A 136 -9.74 -17.55 -1.25
C GLY A 136 -11.18 -17.36 -1.75
N ILE A 137 -12.07 -18.31 -1.43
CA ILE A 137 -13.50 -18.19 -1.74
C ILE A 137 -14.11 -16.99 -1.00
N TYR A 138 -13.71 -16.77 0.25
CA TYR A 138 -14.11 -15.61 1.05
C TYR A 138 -13.00 -15.23 2.05
N PRO A 139 -11.99 -14.45 1.63
CA PRO A 139 -10.86 -14.07 2.48
C PRO A 139 -11.26 -13.40 3.79
N GLN A 140 -12.33 -12.59 3.78
CA GLN A 140 -12.80 -11.85 4.94
C GLN A 140 -13.41 -12.74 6.03
N GLY A 141 -13.68 -14.01 5.74
CA GLY A 141 -14.00 -15.02 6.74
C GLY A 141 -12.83 -15.31 7.71
N PHE A 142 -11.59 -15.11 7.25
CA PHE A 142 -10.37 -15.20 8.06
C PHE A 142 -9.94 -13.84 8.59
N PHE A 143 -10.04 -12.83 7.75
CA PHE A 143 -9.55 -11.48 7.98
C PHE A 143 -10.65 -10.44 7.73
N PRO A 144 -11.58 -10.24 8.68
CA PRO A 144 -12.75 -9.40 8.45
C PRO A 144 -12.44 -7.97 7.99
N GLN A 145 -11.30 -7.41 8.36
CA GLN A 145 -10.93 -6.04 8.02
C GLN A 145 -9.92 -5.92 6.86
N LEU A 146 -9.46 -7.03 6.27
CA LEU A 146 -8.71 -6.99 5.02
C LEU A 146 -9.65 -6.78 3.83
N SER A 147 -10.30 -5.62 3.82
CA SER A 147 -11.33 -5.18 2.89
C SER A 147 -11.06 -3.73 2.46
N ILE A 148 -11.89 -3.19 1.58
CA ILE A 148 -11.90 -1.77 1.24
C ILE A 148 -13.22 -1.17 1.75
N THR A 149 -13.14 -0.01 2.40
CA THR A 149 -14.30 0.82 2.72
C THR A 149 -14.30 2.04 1.81
N ALA A 150 -15.39 2.28 1.09
CA ALA A 150 -15.51 3.42 0.20
C ALA A 150 -16.71 4.27 0.63
N ILE A 151 -16.51 5.59 0.74
CA ILE A 151 -17.56 6.56 1.12
C ILE A 151 -17.57 7.76 0.18
N VAL A 152 -18.71 8.39 0.07
CA VAL A 152 -18.88 9.69 -0.60
C VAL A 152 -19.36 10.71 0.42
N VAL A 153 -18.53 11.71 0.67
CA VAL A 153 -18.76 12.78 1.64
C VAL A 153 -19.45 13.96 0.92
N PRO A 154 -20.49 14.56 1.48
CA PRO A 154 -21.20 15.67 0.83
C PRO A 154 -20.42 17.00 0.82
N GLY A 155 -19.30 17.08 1.51
CA GLY A 155 -18.46 18.26 1.65
C GLY A 155 -16.98 18.01 1.35
N THR A 156 -16.12 18.80 1.98
CA THR A 156 -14.67 18.76 1.84
C THR A 156 -13.97 18.13 3.05
N GLU A 157 -14.71 17.88 4.13
CA GLU A 157 -14.18 17.30 5.36
C GLU A 157 -15.06 16.14 5.85
N ILE A 158 -14.43 15.17 6.51
CA ILE A 158 -15.17 14.09 7.19
C ILE A 158 -16.03 14.70 8.29
N GLY A 159 -17.33 14.43 8.23
CA GLY A 159 -18.30 14.98 9.16
C GLY A 159 -19.19 16.08 8.56
N ASP A 160 -18.87 16.58 7.38
CA ASP A 160 -19.76 17.47 6.65
C ASP A 160 -21.10 16.75 6.38
N LEU A 161 -22.18 17.54 6.45
CA LEU A 161 -23.54 17.06 6.24
C LEU A 161 -24.11 17.67 4.97
N ASP A 162 -24.95 16.91 4.28
CA ASP A 162 -25.77 17.47 3.19
C ASP A 162 -26.99 18.26 3.72
N LYS A 163 -27.82 18.73 2.81
CA LYS A 163 -29.03 19.50 3.13
C LYS A 163 -30.03 18.70 3.97
N ASP A 164 -30.01 17.39 3.87
CA ASP A 164 -30.90 16.47 4.59
C ASP A 164 -30.21 15.86 5.82
N SER A 165 -29.08 16.42 6.23
CA SER A 165 -28.24 15.97 7.36
C SER A 165 -27.65 14.57 7.17
N ALA A 166 -27.51 14.10 5.93
CA ALA A 166 -26.82 12.85 5.64
C ALA A 166 -25.29 13.04 5.72
N ARG A 167 -24.62 12.11 6.39
CA ARG A 167 -23.15 12.10 6.54
C ARG A 167 -22.44 11.57 5.30
N PHE A 168 -23.07 10.65 4.59
CA PHE A 168 -22.54 10.03 3.38
C PHE A 168 -23.64 9.99 2.32
N ILE A 169 -23.27 10.34 1.08
CA ILE A 169 -24.17 10.24 -0.08
C ILE A 169 -24.22 8.80 -0.57
N ASP A 170 -23.10 8.08 -0.50
CA ASP A 170 -22.96 6.65 -0.78
C ASP A 170 -21.90 6.07 0.15
N ASN A 171 -22.07 4.82 0.53
CA ASN A 171 -21.06 4.06 1.26
C ASN A 171 -21.10 2.59 0.85
N LYS A 172 -19.94 1.96 0.82
CA LYS A 172 -19.83 0.55 0.50
C LYS A 172 -18.63 -0.08 1.21
N ARG A 173 -18.88 -1.22 1.86
CA ARG A 173 -17.83 -2.15 2.20
C ARG A 173 -17.64 -3.10 1.03
N ILE A 174 -16.39 -3.31 0.63
CA ILE A 174 -15.98 -4.10 -0.53
C ILE A 174 -15.14 -5.25 -0.02
N ASP A 175 -15.68 -6.45 -0.14
CA ASP A 175 -15.09 -7.72 0.26
C ASP A 175 -14.77 -8.57 -0.99
N GLY A 176 -14.00 -9.63 -0.82
CA GLY A 176 -13.60 -10.57 -1.85
C GLY A 176 -12.08 -10.73 -1.94
N THR A 177 -11.62 -11.36 -2.99
CA THR A 177 -10.19 -11.42 -3.33
C THR A 177 -9.67 -10.04 -3.75
N ILE A 178 -8.34 -9.85 -3.74
CA ILE A 178 -7.76 -8.56 -4.15
C ILE A 178 -8.22 -8.14 -5.55
N PRO A 179 -8.18 -9.00 -6.60
CA PRO A 179 -8.69 -8.63 -7.92
C PRO A 179 -10.16 -8.20 -7.89
N GLU A 180 -11.01 -8.94 -7.14
CA GLU A 180 -12.43 -8.62 -7.01
C GLU A 180 -12.66 -7.30 -6.27
N MET A 181 -11.90 -7.04 -5.22
CA MET A 181 -11.98 -5.78 -4.48
C MET A 181 -11.58 -4.59 -5.34
N VAL A 182 -10.52 -4.71 -6.14
CA VAL A 182 -10.09 -3.64 -7.06
C VAL A 182 -11.18 -3.32 -8.08
N GLU A 183 -11.76 -4.33 -8.74
CA GLU A 183 -12.83 -4.12 -9.73
C GLU A 183 -14.11 -3.53 -9.10
N GLN A 184 -14.49 -4.00 -7.92
CA GLN A 184 -15.64 -3.44 -7.20
C GLN A 184 -15.41 -2.00 -6.75
N ALA A 185 -14.19 -1.67 -6.29
CA ALA A 185 -13.81 -0.32 -5.90
C ALA A 185 -13.81 0.63 -7.11
N LEU A 186 -13.29 0.20 -8.26
CA LEU A 186 -13.39 0.96 -9.50
C LEU A 186 -14.84 1.16 -9.94
N GLY A 187 -15.69 0.14 -9.79
CA GLY A 187 -17.12 0.23 -10.03
C GLY A 187 -17.80 1.27 -9.13
N PHE A 188 -17.40 1.33 -7.84
CA PHE A 188 -17.86 2.37 -6.91
C PHE A 188 -17.40 3.76 -7.35
N CYS A 189 -16.12 3.93 -7.69
CA CYS A 189 -15.58 5.18 -8.19
C CYS A 189 -16.33 5.67 -9.45
N ARG A 190 -16.52 4.81 -10.43
CA ARG A 190 -17.22 5.16 -11.68
C ARG A 190 -18.66 5.63 -11.45
N ARG A 191 -19.39 5.04 -10.50
CA ARG A 191 -20.77 5.45 -10.20
C ARG A 191 -20.84 6.82 -9.53
N ASN A 192 -19.83 7.16 -8.75
CA ASN A 192 -19.81 8.38 -7.93
C ASN A 192 -19.06 9.55 -8.58
N MET A 193 -18.31 9.29 -9.66
CA MET A 193 -17.66 10.34 -10.45
C MET A 193 -18.65 11.05 -11.37
N LYS A 194 -18.46 12.36 -11.53
CA LYS A 194 -19.13 13.14 -12.58
C LYS A 194 -18.59 12.74 -13.95
N THR A 195 -19.49 12.60 -14.91
CA THR A 195 -19.13 12.32 -16.31
C THR A 195 -19.56 13.51 -17.16
N ARG A 196 -18.65 13.98 -18.03
CA ARG A 196 -18.92 15.05 -18.99
C ARG A 196 -18.87 14.48 -20.39
N THR A 197 -19.91 14.74 -21.18
CA THR A 197 -19.90 14.40 -22.61
C THR A 197 -19.19 15.50 -23.39
N ILE A 198 -18.12 15.14 -24.10
CA ILE A 198 -17.37 16.01 -24.97
C ILE A 198 -17.66 15.58 -26.41
N ILE A 199 -18.10 16.52 -27.26
CA ILE A 199 -18.29 16.29 -28.69
C ILE A 199 -17.05 16.84 -29.40
N ASP A 200 -16.32 15.99 -30.09
CA ASP A 200 -15.21 16.39 -30.92
C ASP A 200 -15.72 17.26 -32.07
N LYS A 201 -15.28 18.52 -32.11
CA LYS A 201 -15.76 19.48 -33.12
C LYS A 201 -15.38 19.14 -34.54
N LYS A 202 -14.37 18.30 -34.77
CA LYS A 202 -13.89 17.92 -36.09
C LYS A 202 -14.57 16.66 -36.61
N THR A 203 -14.76 15.70 -35.73
CA THR A 203 -15.28 14.36 -36.11
C THR A 203 -16.75 14.18 -35.77
N GLY A 204 -17.32 15.04 -34.90
CA GLY A 204 -18.66 14.85 -34.34
C GLY A 204 -18.75 13.69 -33.36
N ALA A 205 -17.66 13.02 -33.06
CA ALA A 205 -17.63 11.86 -32.17
C ALA A 205 -17.93 12.30 -30.73
N ARG A 206 -18.83 11.57 -30.08
CA ARG A 206 -19.12 11.70 -28.65
C ARG A 206 -18.06 10.97 -27.86
N ASN A 207 -17.45 11.66 -26.90
CA ASN A 207 -16.50 11.09 -25.95
C ASN A 207 -16.95 11.46 -24.52
N ASP A 208 -17.22 10.45 -23.71
CA ASP A 208 -17.61 10.66 -22.31
C ASP A 208 -16.36 10.63 -21.43
N LYS A 209 -16.01 11.76 -20.84
CA LYS A 209 -14.86 11.95 -19.96
C LYS A 209 -15.29 11.94 -18.51
N THR A 210 -14.75 11.01 -17.73
CA THR A 210 -14.95 10.94 -16.28
C THR A 210 -14.21 12.07 -15.56
N GLU A 211 -14.60 12.38 -14.33
CA GLU A 211 -13.97 13.42 -13.50
C GLU A 211 -12.50 13.12 -13.22
N TYR A 212 -12.18 11.86 -12.94
CA TYR A 212 -10.81 11.35 -12.78
C TYR A 212 -10.51 10.28 -13.84
N PRO A 213 -9.24 10.15 -14.28
CA PRO A 213 -8.85 9.06 -15.16
C PRO A 213 -8.99 7.72 -14.46
N VAL A 214 -9.70 6.78 -15.08
CA VAL A 214 -9.96 5.45 -14.52
C VAL A 214 -8.67 4.68 -14.27
N ASP A 215 -7.69 4.84 -15.16
CA ASP A 215 -6.40 4.16 -15.04
C ASP A 215 -5.60 4.67 -13.82
N ALA A 216 -5.66 5.97 -13.52
CA ALA A 216 -5.04 6.52 -12.32
C ALA A 216 -5.69 5.97 -11.04
N LEU A 217 -7.03 5.88 -11.02
CA LEU A 217 -7.76 5.30 -9.89
C LEU A 217 -7.47 3.80 -9.73
N ARG A 218 -7.45 3.05 -10.84
CA ARG A 218 -7.10 1.63 -10.83
C ARG A 218 -5.74 1.42 -10.19
N GLU A 219 -4.76 2.17 -10.65
CA GLU A 219 -3.38 2.07 -10.17
C GLU A 219 -3.26 2.46 -8.69
N ALA A 220 -3.92 3.54 -8.27
CA ALA A 220 -3.91 3.97 -6.88
C ALA A 220 -4.56 2.94 -5.95
N ILE A 221 -5.72 2.37 -6.33
CA ILE A 221 -6.41 1.33 -5.56
C ILE A 221 -5.55 0.06 -5.48
N LEU A 222 -4.99 -0.35 -6.59
CA LEU A 222 -4.16 -1.54 -6.67
C LEU A 222 -2.89 -1.40 -5.80
N ASN A 223 -2.21 -0.24 -5.89
CA ASN A 223 -1.07 0.06 -5.03
C ASN A 223 -1.47 0.07 -3.54
N ALA A 224 -2.62 0.63 -3.20
CA ALA A 224 -3.10 0.66 -1.82
C ALA A 224 -3.31 -0.74 -1.24
N VAL A 225 -3.81 -1.71 -2.03
CA VAL A 225 -4.01 -3.08 -1.55
C VAL A 225 -2.76 -3.95 -1.63
N ILE A 226 -1.88 -3.75 -2.62
CA ILE A 226 -0.64 -4.53 -2.76
C ILE A 226 0.39 -4.11 -1.71
N HIS A 227 0.55 -2.80 -1.48
CA HIS A 227 1.62 -2.28 -0.64
C HIS A 227 1.21 -1.99 0.81
N ARG A 228 -0.08 -2.19 1.17
CA ARG A 228 -0.49 -2.08 2.57
C ARG A 228 0.34 -2.98 3.48
N ASP A 229 0.37 -2.64 4.74
CA ASP A 229 0.91 -3.52 5.76
C ASP A 229 -0.11 -4.63 6.08
N TYR A 230 0.32 -5.89 6.01
CA TYR A 230 -0.48 -7.08 6.32
C TYR A 230 -0.10 -7.71 7.67
N SER A 231 0.71 -7.01 8.47
CA SER A 231 1.07 -7.47 9.80
C SER A 231 -0.14 -7.50 10.74
N ILE A 232 0.01 -8.20 11.86
CA ILE A 232 -1.01 -8.27 12.91
C ILE A 232 -1.35 -6.89 13.50
N HIS A 233 -0.47 -5.89 13.35
CA HIS A 233 -0.66 -4.54 13.88
C HIS A 233 -1.65 -3.70 13.05
N THR A 234 -1.82 -4.03 11.76
CA THR A 234 -2.66 -3.28 10.82
C THR A 234 -3.81 -4.11 10.24
N GLU A 235 -3.85 -5.41 10.56
CA GLU A 235 -4.88 -6.35 10.10
C GLU A 235 -6.30 -5.89 10.44
N GLY A 236 -6.48 -5.14 11.51
CA GLY A 236 -7.77 -4.59 11.96
C GLY A 236 -8.23 -3.32 11.22
N THR A 237 -7.49 -2.83 10.22
CA THR A 237 -7.80 -1.56 9.54
C THR A 237 -7.98 -1.79 8.04
N PRO A 238 -9.14 -1.45 7.44
CA PRO A 238 -9.36 -1.58 6.00
C PRO A 238 -8.60 -0.50 5.22
N VAL A 239 -8.43 -0.71 3.92
CA VAL A 239 -8.12 0.37 2.98
C VAL A 239 -9.35 1.25 2.87
N GLN A 240 -9.19 2.58 2.83
CA GLN A 240 -10.30 3.52 2.71
C GLN A 240 -10.21 4.30 1.40
N ILE A 241 -11.36 4.56 0.79
CA ILE A 241 -11.52 5.42 -0.38
C ILE A 241 -12.55 6.47 -0.03
N ASP A 242 -12.12 7.72 0.10
CA ASP A 242 -12.95 8.83 0.53
C ASP A 242 -13.13 9.80 -0.64
N PHE A 243 -14.34 9.86 -1.19
CA PHE A 243 -14.74 10.81 -2.20
C PHE A 243 -15.29 12.07 -1.54
N PHE A 244 -14.55 13.16 -1.65
CA PHE A 244 -14.98 14.49 -1.29
C PHE A 244 -15.50 15.24 -2.52
N THR A 245 -16.06 16.42 -2.33
CA THR A 245 -16.57 17.25 -3.43
C THR A 245 -15.47 17.82 -4.33
N ASP A 246 -14.24 17.89 -3.83
CA ASP A 246 -13.06 18.49 -4.48
C ASP A 246 -11.90 17.51 -4.75
N ARG A 247 -11.89 16.33 -4.13
CA ARG A 247 -10.81 15.34 -4.26
C ARG A 247 -11.25 13.91 -3.93
N VAL A 248 -10.39 12.97 -4.23
CA VAL A 248 -10.46 11.58 -3.76
C VAL A 248 -9.21 11.27 -2.95
N GLU A 249 -9.36 10.72 -1.77
CA GLU A 249 -8.27 10.21 -0.94
C GLU A 249 -8.33 8.68 -0.87
N ILE A 250 -7.17 8.04 -0.94
CA ILE A 250 -7.04 6.59 -0.80
C ILE A 250 -6.04 6.33 0.31
N HIS A 251 -6.52 5.77 1.42
CA HIS A 251 -5.76 5.52 2.63
C HIS A 251 -5.37 4.05 2.72
N SER A 252 -4.09 3.78 2.73
CA SER A 252 -3.52 2.43 2.87
C SER A 252 -2.88 2.27 4.24
N PRO A 253 -3.30 1.27 5.04
CA PRO A 253 -2.67 1.01 6.33
C PRO A 253 -1.19 0.65 6.21
N GLY A 254 -0.37 1.31 7.02
CA GLY A 254 1.07 1.17 7.01
C GLY A 254 1.79 2.33 6.31
N SER A 255 2.94 2.72 6.85
CA SER A 255 3.80 3.74 6.23
C SER A 255 4.58 3.16 5.04
N LEU A 256 5.27 4.01 4.28
CA LEU A 256 6.20 3.56 3.24
C LEU A 256 7.20 2.52 3.77
N TYR A 257 7.47 1.51 2.96
CA TYR A 257 8.32 0.39 3.34
C TYR A 257 9.76 0.55 2.82
N GLY A 258 10.70 0.07 3.62
CA GLY A 258 12.08 0.01 3.21
C GLY A 258 12.75 1.38 3.12
N ARG A 259 13.53 1.57 2.07
CA ARG A 259 14.34 2.78 1.83
C ARG A 259 13.56 3.87 1.10
N MET A 260 12.32 3.59 0.71
CA MET A 260 11.51 4.49 -0.09
C MET A 260 11.11 5.74 0.69
N SER A 261 11.26 6.91 0.08
CA SER A 261 10.68 8.17 0.54
C SER A 261 9.64 8.68 -0.46
N VAL A 262 8.83 9.65 -0.04
CA VAL A 262 7.79 10.25 -0.90
C VAL A 262 8.40 10.88 -2.16
N GLU A 263 9.56 11.50 -2.03
CA GLU A 263 10.28 12.17 -3.13
C GLU A 263 10.82 11.18 -4.16
N GLN A 264 11.03 9.93 -3.75
CA GLN A 264 11.57 8.87 -4.60
C GLN A 264 10.50 8.07 -5.33
N LEU A 265 9.20 8.30 -5.01
CA LEU A 265 8.08 7.60 -5.63
C LEU A 265 8.06 7.81 -7.15
N GLY A 266 8.06 6.70 -7.88
CA GLY A 266 8.11 6.68 -9.34
C GLY A 266 9.49 6.96 -9.95
N ILE A 267 10.53 7.15 -9.13
CA ILE A 267 11.92 7.37 -9.55
C ILE A 267 12.80 6.18 -9.16
N ALA A 268 12.79 5.83 -7.87
CA ALA A 268 13.56 4.71 -7.35
C ALA A 268 12.76 3.39 -7.41
N LYS A 269 13.48 2.27 -7.46
CA LYS A 269 12.88 0.95 -7.35
C LYS A 269 12.45 0.72 -5.89
N PRO A 270 11.19 0.31 -5.64
CA PRO A 270 10.72 0.06 -4.30
C PRO A 270 11.29 -1.24 -3.71
N ASP A 271 11.52 -1.23 -2.40
CA ASP A 271 11.58 -2.46 -1.63
C ASP A 271 10.14 -3.01 -1.51
N LEU A 272 9.93 -4.29 -1.78
CA LEU A 272 8.60 -4.90 -1.70
C LEU A 272 8.34 -5.43 -0.29
N ARG A 273 7.23 -4.95 0.31
CA ARG A 273 6.76 -5.48 1.61
C ARG A 273 6.12 -6.84 1.44
N ASN A 274 5.33 -7.02 0.38
CA ASN A 274 4.50 -8.19 0.13
C ASN A 274 4.82 -8.82 -1.23
N PRO A 275 5.99 -9.45 -1.41
CA PRO A 275 6.46 -9.92 -2.71
C PRO A 275 5.61 -11.06 -3.29
N ALA A 276 5.16 -12.01 -2.47
CA ALA A 276 4.33 -13.13 -2.93
C ALA A 276 2.95 -12.64 -3.37
N LEU A 277 2.32 -11.78 -2.57
CA LEU A 277 1.03 -11.19 -2.86
C LEU A 277 1.07 -10.34 -4.14
N ALA A 278 2.12 -9.53 -4.32
CA ALA A 278 2.31 -8.70 -5.51
C ALA A 278 2.35 -9.56 -6.78
N VAL A 279 3.19 -10.60 -6.80
CA VAL A 279 3.33 -11.51 -7.96
C VAL A 279 2.01 -12.21 -8.28
N MET A 280 1.28 -12.70 -7.26
CA MET A 280 -0.02 -13.36 -7.47
C MET A 280 -1.05 -12.38 -8.05
N THR A 281 -1.13 -11.17 -7.49
CA THR A 281 -2.09 -10.16 -7.93
C THR A 281 -1.79 -9.70 -9.37
N GLU A 282 -0.53 -9.45 -9.71
CA GLU A 282 -0.10 -9.09 -11.07
C GLU A 282 -0.55 -10.15 -12.11
N MET A 283 -0.32 -11.42 -11.80
CA MET A 283 -0.69 -12.50 -12.71
C MET A 283 -2.20 -12.66 -12.90
N LEU A 284 -2.99 -12.29 -11.90
CA LEU A 284 -4.45 -12.40 -11.94
C LEU A 284 -5.13 -11.17 -12.55
N THR A 285 -4.55 -9.99 -12.40
CA THR A 285 -5.15 -8.73 -12.89
C THR A 285 -4.66 -8.33 -14.28
N GLU A 286 -3.68 -9.05 -14.85
CA GLU A 286 -3.01 -8.72 -16.12
C GLU A 286 -2.43 -7.30 -16.12
N ALA A 287 -2.22 -6.75 -14.94
CA ALA A 287 -1.66 -5.42 -14.78
C ALA A 287 -0.15 -5.45 -15.02
N GLU A 288 0.35 -4.60 -15.91
CA GLU A 288 1.79 -4.43 -16.13
C GLU A 288 2.41 -3.59 -15.01
N HIS A 289 2.76 -4.22 -13.87
CA HIS A 289 3.31 -3.52 -12.71
C HIS A 289 4.85 -3.48 -12.67
N ARG A 290 5.49 -3.24 -13.80
CA ARG A 290 6.95 -3.06 -13.83
C ARG A 290 7.36 -1.64 -13.43
N TYR A 291 7.11 -1.26 -12.16
CA TYR A 291 7.51 0.06 -11.61
C TYR A 291 6.91 1.27 -12.34
N SER A 292 5.84 1.07 -13.11
CA SER A 292 5.20 2.12 -13.91
C SER A 292 3.99 2.78 -13.25
N GLY A 293 3.53 2.28 -12.10
CA GLY A 293 2.28 2.71 -11.46
C GLY A 293 2.21 4.20 -11.15
N ILE A 294 3.17 4.72 -10.39
CA ILE A 294 3.22 6.16 -10.07
C ILE A 294 3.39 7.03 -11.32
N PRO A 295 4.33 6.74 -12.25
CA PRO A 295 4.39 7.42 -13.53
C PRO A 295 3.10 7.37 -14.33
N THR A 296 2.42 6.23 -14.37
CA THR A 296 1.12 6.07 -15.07
C THR A 296 0.06 6.98 -14.46
N MET A 297 -0.06 7.02 -13.12
CA MET A 297 -0.98 7.94 -12.45
C MET A 297 -0.70 9.41 -12.81
N ARG A 298 0.57 9.84 -12.71
CA ARG A 298 0.96 11.22 -13.03
C ARG A 298 0.66 11.58 -14.48
N ASN A 299 0.98 10.70 -15.43
CA ASN A 299 0.70 10.93 -16.84
C ASN A 299 -0.80 11.00 -17.12
N ALA A 300 -1.59 10.08 -16.59
CA ALA A 300 -3.04 10.08 -16.76
C ALA A 300 -3.69 11.35 -16.20
N MET A 301 -3.27 11.80 -15.01
CA MET A 301 -3.74 13.07 -14.43
C MET A 301 -3.37 14.27 -15.30
N LYS A 302 -2.14 14.32 -15.81
CA LYS A 302 -1.67 15.37 -16.71
C LYS A 302 -2.48 15.42 -18.02
N GLU A 303 -2.75 14.26 -18.64
CA GLU A 303 -3.58 14.17 -19.86
C GLU A 303 -5.02 14.63 -19.63
N TYR A 304 -5.53 14.45 -18.40
CA TYR A 304 -6.84 14.96 -18.00
C TYR A 304 -6.85 16.45 -17.68
N GLY A 305 -5.66 17.10 -17.60
CA GLY A 305 -5.54 18.50 -17.18
C GLY A 305 -5.81 18.71 -15.69
N LEU A 306 -5.60 17.67 -14.89
CA LEU A 306 -5.76 17.68 -13.44
C LEU A 306 -4.41 17.91 -12.75
N PRO A 307 -4.40 18.40 -11.50
CA PRO A 307 -3.18 18.47 -10.69
C PRO A 307 -2.51 17.10 -10.54
N GLU A 308 -1.20 17.10 -10.29
CA GLU A 308 -0.49 15.87 -9.93
C GLU A 308 -1.06 15.25 -8.65
N PRO A 309 -1.07 13.90 -8.55
CA PRO A 309 -1.48 13.24 -7.32
C PRO A 309 -0.51 13.60 -6.19
N LYS A 310 -1.05 13.86 -5.01
CA LYS A 310 -0.28 14.10 -3.80
C LYS A 310 -0.09 12.80 -3.05
N PHE A 311 1.08 12.62 -2.45
CA PHE A 311 1.40 11.45 -1.64
C PHE A 311 1.84 11.91 -0.26
N GLU A 312 1.28 11.29 0.77
CA GLU A 312 1.59 11.59 2.16
C GLU A 312 1.94 10.30 2.90
N ASN A 313 3.13 10.29 3.51
CA ASN A 313 3.53 9.20 4.40
C ASN A 313 3.25 9.63 5.84
N ARG A 314 2.10 9.25 6.36
CA ARG A 314 1.68 9.49 7.73
C ARG A 314 2.21 8.40 8.65
N ARG A 315 2.11 8.61 9.96
CA ARG A 315 2.70 7.72 10.96
C ARG A 315 2.30 6.24 10.80
N ASN A 316 1.03 5.97 10.54
CA ASN A 316 0.48 4.61 10.46
C ASN A 316 -0.25 4.32 9.15
N GLU A 317 -0.21 5.22 8.21
CA GLU A 317 -0.88 5.08 6.91
C GLU A 317 -0.13 5.82 5.81
N PHE A 318 -0.38 5.41 4.59
CA PHE A 318 0.03 6.10 3.37
C PHE A 318 -1.21 6.56 2.61
N VAL A 319 -1.22 7.83 2.21
CA VAL A 319 -2.34 8.45 1.50
C VAL A 319 -1.89 8.95 0.14
#